data_d2bb314f821184ebdcdf5ab44ae3aa97
#
_entry.id   d2bb314f821184ebdcdf5ab44ae3aa97
#
_cell.length_a   1.000
_cell.length_b   1.000
_cell.length_c   1.000
_cell.angle_alpha   90.00
_cell.angle_beta   90.00
_cell.angle_gamma   90.00
#
_symmetry.space_group_name_H-M   'P 1'
#
loop_
_entity.id
_entity.type
_entity.pdbx_description
1 polymer ?
#
loop_
_entity_poly.entity_id
_entity_poly.type
_entity_poly.pdbx_seq_one_letter_code
_entity_poly.pdbx_strand_id
1 'polypeptide(L)'
;MKRIVSVTAVFLCGISLLQAQPVRVSETLKELDMENISVVEKRDTITAAFKTSAYRGIYNGIGIAIRHLVAIPEIPTLQLLILDNALPQLCITIPAELVQKYQAGECELDEVYRKMGMTTSTETAVRQLKGVKRKESSFGKVDLVVYPNVMLVNNVTYKLYKAALELQPAVEMQLWKGASLRMQVSLPIVSNEDGKW
;
A
#
# COMPACT_ATOMS: atom_id res chain seq x y z
N MET A 1 -32.40 46.73 -7.98
CA MET A 1 -32.08 45.37 -8.48
C MET A 1 -30.59 45.04 -8.25
N LYS A 2 -30.13 44.84 -6.99
CA LYS A 2 -28.69 44.54 -6.67
C LYS A 2 -28.56 43.77 -5.35
N ARG A 3 -29.30 42.67 -5.13
CA ARG A 3 -29.15 41.83 -3.92
C ARG A 3 -29.37 40.33 -4.10
N ILE A 4 -29.39 39.80 -5.32
CA ILE A 4 -29.67 38.37 -5.57
C ILE A 4 -28.39 37.55 -5.93
N VAL A 5 -27.25 38.23 -6.20
CA VAL A 5 -26.03 37.55 -6.67
C VAL A 5 -25.19 36.94 -5.53
N SER A 6 -25.40 37.33 -4.26
CA SER A 6 -24.53 36.94 -3.14
C SER A 6 -24.89 35.58 -2.48
N VAL A 7 -26.09 35.08 -2.68
CA VAL A 7 -26.54 33.84 -2.02
C VAL A 7 -26.14 32.58 -2.79
N THR A 8 -26.04 32.69 -4.11
CA THR A 8 -25.70 31.53 -4.97
C THR A 8 -24.22 31.12 -4.89
N ALA A 9 -23.32 32.08 -4.60
CA ALA A 9 -21.88 31.81 -4.48
C ALA A 9 -21.51 31.03 -3.19
N VAL A 10 -22.26 31.24 -2.11
CA VAL A 10 -22.05 30.55 -0.83
C VAL A 10 -22.52 29.09 -0.89
N PHE A 11 -23.54 28.78 -1.71
CA PHE A 11 -24.05 27.41 -1.87
C PHE A 11 -23.13 26.51 -2.74
N LEU A 12 -22.38 27.08 -3.68
CA LEU A 12 -21.44 26.35 -4.52
C LEU A 12 -20.12 26.00 -3.78
N CYS A 13 -19.71 26.77 -2.77
CA CYS A 13 -18.53 26.43 -1.96
C CYS A 13 -18.81 25.33 -0.91
N GLY A 14 -20.08 25.11 -0.54
CA GLY A 14 -20.46 24.06 0.43
C GLY A 14 -20.56 22.66 -0.14
N ILE A 15 -20.65 22.49 -1.45
CA ILE A 15 -20.85 21.18 -2.10
C ILE A 15 -19.51 20.42 -2.28
N SER A 16 -18.38 21.11 -2.26
CA SER A 16 -17.06 20.48 -2.38
C SER A 16 -16.58 19.76 -1.11
N LEU A 17 -17.28 19.90 0.02
CA LEU A 17 -16.89 19.30 1.32
C LEU A 17 -17.59 17.98 1.64
N LEU A 18 -18.53 17.52 0.82
CA LEU A 18 -19.27 16.26 1.04
C LEU A 18 -18.83 15.14 0.10
N GLN A 19 -17.56 14.99 -0.13
CA GLN A 19 -17.08 13.75 -0.74
C GLN A 19 -17.26 12.63 0.29
N ALA A 20 -17.98 11.57 -0.10
CA ALA A 20 -18.18 10.41 0.78
C ALA A 20 -16.82 9.85 1.23
N GLN A 21 -16.70 9.48 2.51
CA GLN A 21 -15.46 8.98 3.10
C GLN A 21 -14.75 7.89 2.28
N PRO A 22 -15.47 6.89 1.69
CA PRO A 22 -14.86 5.88 0.82
C PRO A 22 -14.18 6.46 -0.43
N VAL A 23 -14.69 7.57 -0.95
CA VAL A 23 -14.10 8.24 -2.12
C VAL A 23 -12.78 8.88 -1.72
N ARG A 24 -12.73 9.59 -0.58
CA ARG A 24 -11.49 10.18 -0.04
C ARG A 24 -10.42 9.12 0.22
N VAL A 25 -10.77 8.02 0.88
CA VAL A 25 -9.86 6.89 1.11
C VAL A 25 -9.34 6.33 -0.20
N SER A 26 -10.21 6.15 -1.20
CA SER A 26 -9.82 5.65 -2.52
C SER A 26 -8.88 6.61 -3.26
N GLU A 27 -9.12 7.91 -3.19
CA GLU A 27 -8.28 8.94 -3.81
C GLU A 27 -6.92 9.04 -3.13
N THR A 28 -6.90 9.07 -1.79
CA THR A 28 -5.64 9.05 -1.02
C THR A 28 -4.78 7.82 -1.37
N LEU A 29 -5.37 6.64 -1.44
CA LEU A 29 -4.64 5.43 -1.83
C LEU A 29 -4.12 5.51 -3.28
N LYS A 30 -4.86 6.15 -4.18
CA LYS A 30 -4.44 6.38 -5.56
C LYS A 30 -3.30 7.39 -5.65
N GLU A 31 -3.36 8.49 -4.90
CA GLU A 31 -2.28 9.50 -4.80
C GLU A 31 -0.98 8.91 -4.24
N LEU A 32 -1.07 7.85 -3.45
CA LEU A 32 0.05 7.08 -2.92
C LEU A 32 0.52 5.97 -3.88
N ASP A 33 0.08 5.96 -5.14
CA ASP A 33 0.40 4.94 -6.15
C ASP A 33 0.11 3.51 -5.68
N MET A 34 -0.91 3.32 -4.84
CA MET A 34 -1.36 1.99 -4.45
C MET A 34 -2.16 1.35 -5.60
N GLU A 35 -2.09 0.04 -5.69
CA GLU A 35 -2.77 -0.72 -6.74
C GLU A 35 -3.87 -1.63 -6.20
N ASN A 36 -4.72 -2.12 -7.09
CA ASN A 36 -5.83 -3.02 -6.77
C ASN A 36 -6.79 -2.45 -5.72
N ILE A 37 -7.02 -1.14 -5.76
CA ILE A 37 -7.81 -0.42 -4.76
C ILE A 37 -9.28 -0.81 -4.85
N SER A 38 -9.85 -1.22 -3.73
CA SER A 38 -11.29 -1.43 -3.55
C SER A 38 -11.69 -0.90 -2.19
N VAL A 39 -12.66 0.00 -2.14
CA VAL A 39 -13.09 0.64 -0.89
C VAL A 39 -14.60 0.53 -0.76
N VAL A 40 -15.07 0.20 0.42
CA VAL A 40 -16.49 0.16 0.77
C VAL A 40 -16.67 0.62 2.21
N GLU A 41 -17.75 1.34 2.44
CA GLU A 41 -18.22 1.67 3.77
C GLU A 41 -19.45 0.83 4.12
N LYS A 42 -19.41 0.18 5.26
CA LYS A 42 -20.55 -0.56 5.81
C LYS A 42 -20.67 -0.25 7.30
N ARG A 43 -21.81 0.31 7.70
CA ARG A 43 -22.02 0.82 9.07
C ARG A 43 -20.91 1.82 9.40
N ASP A 44 -20.26 1.67 10.54
CA ASP A 44 -19.19 2.56 11.00
C ASP A 44 -17.77 2.01 10.69
N THR A 45 -17.63 1.31 9.56
CA THR A 45 -16.34 0.73 9.15
C THR A 45 -16.09 0.97 7.68
N ILE A 46 -14.95 1.56 7.36
CA ILE A 46 -14.42 1.63 5.99
C ILE A 46 -13.46 0.47 5.80
N THR A 47 -13.81 -0.42 4.87
CA THR A 47 -12.92 -1.52 4.44
C THR A 47 -12.27 -1.15 3.13
N ALA A 48 -10.95 -1.09 3.13
CA ALA A 48 -10.14 -0.78 1.96
C ALA A 48 -9.16 -1.92 1.65
N ALA A 49 -9.15 -2.43 0.41
CA ALA A 49 -8.12 -3.34 -0.07
C ALA A 49 -7.17 -2.61 -1.00
N PHE A 50 -5.88 -2.91 -0.91
CA PHE A 50 -4.86 -2.37 -1.81
C PHE A 50 -3.56 -3.20 -1.80
N LYS A 51 -2.73 -2.98 -2.82
CA LYS A 51 -1.36 -3.51 -2.95
C LYS A 51 -0.37 -2.34 -2.89
N THR A 52 0.75 -2.52 -2.21
CA THR A 52 1.79 -1.48 -1.97
C THR A 52 2.92 -1.56 -2.99
N SER A 53 2.62 -1.57 -4.30
CA SER A 53 3.62 -1.81 -5.36
C SER A 53 4.66 -0.70 -5.51
N ALA A 54 4.29 0.56 -5.26
CA ALA A 54 5.20 1.70 -5.41
C ALA A 54 6.32 1.76 -4.36
N TYR A 55 6.19 1.02 -3.27
CA TYR A 55 7.12 1.10 -2.15
C TYR A 55 7.97 -0.15 -2.03
N ARG A 56 9.29 0.04 -1.92
CA ARG A 56 10.18 -1.08 -1.57
C ARG A 56 9.91 -1.52 -0.14
N GLY A 57 9.53 -2.79 -0.01
CA GLY A 57 9.12 -3.37 1.26
C GLY A 57 7.65 -3.06 1.59
N ILE A 58 6.88 -4.12 1.70
CA ILE A 58 5.44 -4.08 1.97
C ILE A 58 5.10 -3.26 3.23
N TYR A 59 5.94 -3.32 4.26
CA TYR A 59 5.72 -2.63 5.53
C TYR A 59 5.83 -1.10 5.41
N ASN A 60 6.75 -0.60 4.58
CA ASN A 60 6.86 0.84 4.32
C ASN A 60 5.61 1.38 3.65
N GLY A 61 5.12 0.69 2.61
CA GLY A 61 3.90 1.09 1.93
C GLY A 61 2.67 1.05 2.84
N ILE A 62 2.55 0.03 3.70
CA ILE A 62 1.48 -0.06 4.70
C ILE A 62 1.56 1.11 5.68
N GLY A 63 2.75 1.41 6.23
CA GLY A 63 2.94 2.51 7.17
C GLY A 63 2.58 3.86 6.57
N ILE A 64 3.00 4.13 5.33
CA ILE A 64 2.65 5.35 4.60
C ILE A 64 1.13 5.43 4.38
N ALA A 65 0.49 4.36 3.94
CA ALA A 65 -0.96 4.31 3.76
C ALA A 65 -1.69 4.62 5.07
N ILE A 66 -1.34 3.97 6.17
CA ILE A 66 -1.94 4.20 7.49
C ILE A 66 -1.80 5.68 7.89
N ARG A 67 -0.59 6.24 7.80
CA ARG A 67 -0.32 7.64 8.15
C ARG A 67 -1.25 8.61 7.43
N HIS A 68 -1.44 8.43 6.13
CA HIS A 68 -2.30 9.30 5.32
C HIS A 68 -3.78 9.03 5.57
N LEU A 69 -4.18 7.80 5.75
CA LEU A 69 -5.58 7.44 5.97
C LEU A 69 -6.10 7.90 7.34
N VAL A 70 -5.32 7.76 8.41
CA VAL A 70 -5.74 8.22 9.74
C VAL A 70 -5.79 9.75 9.87
N ALA A 71 -5.13 10.46 8.95
CA ALA A 71 -5.20 11.92 8.88
C ALA A 71 -6.46 12.44 8.20
N ILE A 72 -7.24 11.61 7.50
CA ILE A 72 -8.50 12.02 6.87
C ILE A 72 -9.52 12.34 7.98
N PRO A 73 -10.13 13.54 8.00
CA PRO A 73 -11.09 13.91 9.04
C PRO A 73 -12.30 12.98 9.10
N GLU A 74 -12.82 12.76 10.30
CA GLU A 74 -14.07 12.03 10.56
C GLU A 74 -14.09 10.59 10.07
N ILE A 75 -12.92 9.96 9.90
CA ILE A 75 -12.85 8.55 9.51
C ILE A 75 -13.36 7.67 10.65
N PRO A 76 -14.27 6.73 10.35
CA PRO A 76 -14.72 5.72 11.30
C PRO A 76 -13.64 4.64 11.49
N THR A 77 -14.00 3.48 11.99
CA THR A 77 -13.09 2.33 12.03
C THR A 77 -12.55 2.02 10.62
N LEU A 78 -11.22 1.93 10.51
CA LEU A 78 -10.55 1.52 9.28
C LEU A 78 -10.21 0.03 9.33
N GLN A 79 -10.57 -0.68 8.27
CA GLN A 79 -10.16 -2.07 8.04
C GLN A 79 -9.40 -2.15 6.72
N LEU A 80 -8.10 -2.41 6.79
CA LEU A 80 -7.19 -2.41 5.64
C LEU A 80 -6.84 -3.84 5.27
N LEU A 81 -7.18 -4.27 4.06
CA LEU A 81 -6.87 -5.58 3.50
C LEU A 81 -5.68 -5.46 2.56
N ILE A 82 -4.53 -5.93 3.00
CA ILE A 82 -3.29 -5.87 2.23
C ILE A 82 -3.27 -7.02 1.25
N LEU A 83 -3.02 -6.69 -0.02
CA LEU A 83 -2.97 -7.65 -1.12
C LEU A 83 -1.54 -7.86 -1.60
N ASP A 84 -1.21 -9.12 -1.89
CA ASP A 84 -0.05 -9.48 -2.70
C ASP A 84 -0.51 -10.38 -3.86
N ASN A 85 -0.08 -10.06 -5.09
CA ASN A 85 -0.54 -10.72 -6.31
C ASN A 85 -2.08 -10.87 -6.38
N ALA A 86 -2.81 -9.83 -5.94
CA ALA A 86 -4.27 -9.80 -5.78
C ALA A 86 -4.84 -10.86 -4.81
N LEU A 87 -4.00 -11.50 -4.00
CA LEU A 87 -4.39 -12.39 -2.91
C LEU A 87 -4.36 -11.65 -1.58
N PRO A 88 -5.39 -11.79 -0.73
CA PRO A 88 -5.39 -11.23 0.62
C PRO A 88 -4.29 -11.88 1.48
N GLN A 89 -3.48 -11.03 2.14
CA GLN A 89 -2.39 -11.50 3.01
C GLN A 89 -2.61 -11.14 4.47
N LEU A 90 -3.03 -9.91 4.71
CA LEU A 90 -3.10 -9.35 6.05
C LEU A 90 -4.32 -8.43 6.15
N CYS A 91 -5.00 -8.46 7.28
CA CYS A 91 -6.05 -7.52 7.62
C CYS A 91 -5.61 -6.69 8.83
N ILE A 92 -5.62 -5.36 8.70
CA ILE A 92 -5.28 -4.41 9.75
C ILE A 92 -6.55 -3.67 10.14
N THR A 93 -6.83 -3.58 11.43
CA THR A 93 -7.99 -2.86 11.95
C THR A 93 -7.52 -1.73 12.85
N ILE A 94 -7.95 -0.51 12.57
CA ILE A 94 -7.67 0.68 13.35
C ILE A 94 -9.00 1.20 13.88
N PRO A 95 -9.25 1.09 15.20
CA PRO A 95 -10.51 1.54 15.81
C PRO A 95 -10.72 3.04 15.64
N ALA A 96 -11.97 3.48 15.48
CA ALA A 96 -12.33 4.90 15.35
C ALA A 96 -11.81 5.74 16.51
N GLU A 97 -11.87 5.24 17.74
CA GLU A 97 -11.36 5.93 18.91
C GLU A 97 -9.86 6.26 18.81
N LEU A 98 -9.09 5.35 18.25
CA LEU A 98 -7.65 5.53 18.06
C LEU A 98 -7.36 6.57 16.97
N VAL A 99 -8.14 6.55 15.88
CA VAL A 99 -8.07 7.56 14.83
C VAL A 99 -8.40 8.96 15.37
N GLN A 100 -9.49 9.07 16.14
CA GLN A 100 -9.92 10.33 16.74
C GLN A 100 -8.87 10.91 17.71
N LYS A 101 -8.26 10.07 18.56
CA LYS A 101 -7.16 10.51 19.45
C LYS A 101 -5.97 11.03 18.66
N TYR A 102 -5.60 10.35 17.58
CA TYR A 102 -4.53 10.83 16.71
C TYR A 102 -4.86 12.18 16.07
N GLN A 103 -6.08 12.35 15.55
CA GLN A 103 -6.54 13.59 14.94
C GLN A 103 -6.65 14.75 15.95
N ALA A 104 -6.99 14.45 17.20
CA ALA A 104 -7.02 15.43 18.30
C ALA A 104 -5.61 15.79 18.83
N GLY A 105 -4.55 15.11 18.38
CA GLY A 105 -3.19 15.28 18.88
C GLY A 105 -2.97 14.68 20.27
N GLU A 106 -3.88 13.80 20.73
CA GLU A 106 -3.79 13.12 22.03
C GLU A 106 -2.89 11.88 22.00
N CYS A 107 -2.54 11.39 20.81
CA CYS A 107 -1.59 10.30 20.64
C CYS A 107 -0.73 10.51 19.38
N GLU A 108 0.46 9.91 19.37
CA GLU A 108 1.36 9.89 18.22
C GLU A 108 1.07 8.71 17.28
N LEU A 109 1.60 8.79 16.05
CA LEU A 109 1.45 7.74 15.04
C LEU A 109 2.01 6.39 15.50
N ASP A 110 3.08 6.40 16.30
CA ASP A 110 3.67 5.19 16.88
C ASP A 110 2.70 4.46 17.82
N GLU A 111 1.83 5.20 18.50
CA GLU A 111 0.78 4.61 19.33
C GLU A 111 -0.30 3.97 18.49
N VAL A 112 -0.64 4.56 17.33
CA VAL A 112 -1.57 3.96 16.35
C VAL A 112 -1.00 2.62 15.88
N TYR A 113 0.28 2.56 15.51
CA TYR A 113 0.93 1.32 15.06
C TYR A 113 0.99 0.25 16.15
N ARG A 114 1.17 0.63 17.40
CA ARG A 114 1.22 -0.33 18.53
C ARG A 114 -0.14 -0.88 18.92
N LYS A 115 -1.20 -0.08 18.75
CA LYS A 115 -2.56 -0.43 19.21
C LYS A 115 -3.48 -0.93 18.11
N MET A 116 -3.10 -0.82 16.83
CA MET A 116 -3.86 -1.40 15.73
C MET A 116 -3.89 -2.92 15.83
N GLY A 117 -5.03 -3.52 15.49
CA GLY A 117 -5.15 -4.97 15.37
C GLY A 117 -4.61 -5.48 14.04
N MET A 118 -3.83 -6.57 14.06
CA MET A 118 -3.37 -7.25 12.84
C MET A 118 -3.74 -8.73 12.89
N THR A 119 -4.27 -9.26 11.77
CA THR A 119 -4.65 -10.67 11.66
C THR A 119 -4.47 -11.17 10.23
N THR A 120 -4.13 -12.44 10.09
CA THR A 120 -4.10 -13.13 8.80
C THR A 120 -5.49 -13.66 8.39
N SER A 121 -6.49 -13.59 9.28
CA SER A 121 -7.88 -13.91 8.96
C SER A 121 -8.50 -12.78 8.13
N THR A 122 -8.61 -12.98 6.83
CA THR A 122 -9.04 -11.96 5.86
C THR A 122 -10.46 -12.15 5.35
N GLU A 123 -11.12 -13.24 5.74
CA GLU A 123 -12.42 -13.65 5.17
C GLU A 123 -13.53 -12.60 5.33
N THR A 124 -13.58 -11.93 6.49
CA THR A 124 -14.61 -10.93 6.77
C THR A 124 -14.43 -9.71 5.86
N ALA A 125 -13.18 -9.20 5.73
CA ALA A 125 -12.87 -8.08 4.86
C ALA A 125 -13.14 -8.42 3.38
N VAL A 126 -12.76 -9.63 2.95
CA VAL A 126 -13.04 -10.12 1.59
C VAL A 126 -14.53 -10.17 1.31
N ARG A 127 -15.36 -10.66 2.26
CA ARG A 127 -16.82 -10.68 2.11
C ARG A 127 -17.41 -9.28 2.02
N GLN A 128 -16.88 -8.32 2.74
CA GLN A 128 -17.35 -6.93 2.68
C GLN A 128 -17.08 -6.29 1.33
N LEU A 129 -15.95 -6.61 0.71
CA LEU A 129 -15.51 -6.11 -0.59
C LEU A 129 -16.08 -6.88 -1.79
N LYS A 130 -16.88 -7.93 -1.55
CA LYS A 130 -17.50 -8.70 -2.64
C LYS A 130 -18.41 -7.82 -3.49
N GLY A 131 -18.16 -7.78 -4.80
CA GLY A 131 -18.91 -6.96 -5.76
C GLY A 131 -18.44 -5.50 -5.86
N VAL A 132 -17.46 -5.07 -5.05
CA VAL A 132 -16.89 -3.73 -5.17
C VAL A 132 -15.95 -3.68 -6.36
N LYS A 133 -16.11 -2.65 -7.21
CA LYS A 133 -15.26 -2.45 -8.38
C LYS A 133 -13.84 -2.11 -7.94
N ARG A 134 -12.87 -2.83 -8.49
CA ARG A 134 -11.44 -2.57 -8.29
C ARG A 134 -10.98 -1.42 -9.18
N LYS A 135 -10.21 -0.49 -8.60
CA LYS A 135 -9.53 0.59 -9.30
C LYS A 135 -8.02 0.31 -9.33
N GLU A 136 -7.31 0.96 -10.24
CA GLU A 136 -5.84 0.88 -10.38
C GLU A 136 -5.35 -0.58 -10.40
N SER A 137 -5.86 -1.36 -11.37
CA SER A 137 -5.48 -2.78 -11.49
C SER A 137 -3.99 -2.93 -11.78
N SER A 138 -3.33 -3.87 -11.09
CA SER A 138 -1.95 -4.27 -11.37
C SER A 138 -1.82 -5.30 -12.49
N PHE A 139 -2.93 -5.85 -12.99
CA PHE A 139 -2.89 -6.85 -14.05
C PHE A 139 -2.37 -6.26 -15.35
N GLY A 140 -1.36 -6.94 -15.93
CA GLY A 140 -0.72 -6.53 -17.17
C GLY A 140 0.20 -5.32 -17.07
N LYS A 141 0.37 -4.71 -15.89
CA LYS A 141 1.40 -3.70 -15.66
C LYS A 141 2.77 -4.38 -15.62
N VAL A 142 3.74 -3.72 -16.22
CA VAL A 142 5.13 -4.16 -16.27
C VAL A 142 5.96 -3.23 -15.42
N ASP A 143 6.60 -3.79 -14.39
CA ASP A 143 7.50 -3.09 -13.51
C ASP A 143 8.94 -3.39 -13.88
N LEU A 144 9.77 -2.35 -14.00
CA LEU A 144 11.22 -2.47 -14.19
C LEU A 144 11.90 -2.16 -12.86
N VAL A 145 12.59 -3.15 -12.31
CA VAL A 145 13.23 -3.03 -11.00
C VAL A 145 14.69 -3.45 -11.10
N VAL A 146 15.58 -2.77 -10.37
CA VAL A 146 16.97 -3.18 -10.24
C VAL A 146 17.23 -3.57 -8.79
N TYR A 147 17.60 -4.82 -8.57
CA TYR A 147 17.94 -5.35 -7.24
C TYR A 147 19.46 -5.36 -7.07
N PRO A 148 20.01 -4.65 -6.08
CA PRO A 148 21.37 -4.91 -5.64
C PRO A 148 21.40 -6.25 -4.90
N ASN A 149 22.32 -7.14 -5.26
CA ASN A 149 22.53 -8.42 -4.61
C ASN A 149 23.96 -8.50 -4.08
N VAL A 150 24.10 -8.76 -2.78
CA VAL A 150 25.40 -9.00 -2.16
C VAL A 150 25.45 -10.47 -1.78
N MET A 151 26.34 -11.22 -2.42
CA MET A 151 26.58 -12.61 -2.12
C MET A 151 27.83 -12.75 -1.26
N LEU A 152 27.71 -13.44 -0.15
CA LEU A 152 28.79 -13.78 0.76
C LEU A 152 28.72 -15.28 1.05
N VAL A 153 29.73 -16.03 0.61
CA VAL A 153 29.83 -17.47 0.85
C VAL A 153 31.11 -17.74 1.64
N ASN A 154 30.94 -18.33 2.81
CA ASN A 154 32.05 -18.72 3.68
C ASN A 154 32.45 -20.16 3.41
N ASN A 155 33.71 -20.49 3.72
CA ASN A 155 34.23 -21.85 3.65
C ASN A 155 34.25 -22.45 2.24
N VAL A 156 34.72 -21.66 1.26
CA VAL A 156 34.98 -22.15 -0.09
C VAL A 156 36.32 -22.91 -0.11
N THR A 157 36.43 -24.02 -0.83
CA THR A 157 37.57 -24.96 -0.84
C THR A 157 38.94 -24.29 -1.03
N TYR A 158 38.99 -23.15 -1.70
CA TYR A 158 40.25 -22.44 -2.03
C TYR A 158 40.40 -21.05 -1.40
N LYS A 159 39.36 -20.53 -0.71
CA LYS A 159 39.35 -19.20 -0.12
C LYS A 159 38.53 -19.20 1.18
N LEU A 160 38.93 -18.35 2.13
CA LEU A 160 38.18 -18.16 3.37
C LEU A 160 36.74 -17.69 3.12
N TYR A 161 36.54 -16.85 2.12
CA TYR A 161 35.24 -16.36 1.71
C TYR A 161 35.22 -16.00 0.22
N LYS A 162 34.02 -16.09 -0.36
CA LYS A 162 33.69 -15.57 -1.66
C LYS A 162 32.70 -14.43 -1.48
N ALA A 163 32.99 -13.26 -2.06
CA ALA A 163 32.12 -12.11 -2.03
C ALA A 163 31.88 -11.61 -3.45
N ALA A 164 30.64 -11.28 -3.77
CA ALA A 164 30.28 -10.64 -5.01
C ALA A 164 29.19 -9.60 -4.79
N LEU A 165 29.31 -8.48 -5.51
CA LEU A 165 28.25 -7.49 -5.66
C LEU A 165 27.72 -7.58 -7.07
N GLU A 166 26.42 -7.76 -7.21
CA GLU A 166 25.72 -7.90 -8.47
C GLU A 166 24.59 -6.88 -8.56
N LEU A 167 24.27 -6.43 -9.76
CA LEU A 167 22.99 -5.78 -10.06
C LEU A 167 22.14 -6.77 -10.83
N GLN A 168 20.88 -6.85 -10.39
CA GLN A 168 19.90 -7.76 -11.00
C GLN A 168 18.72 -6.95 -11.55
N PRO A 169 18.84 -6.38 -12.78
CA PRO A 169 17.69 -5.82 -13.45
C PRO A 169 16.64 -6.89 -13.68
N ALA A 170 15.41 -6.59 -13.31
CA ALA A 170 14.28 -7.50 -13.41
C ALA A 170 13.10 -6.82 -14.09
N VAL A 171 12.36 -7.60 -14.85
CA VAL A 171 11.05 -7.27 -15.39
C VAL A 171 10.03 -8.10 -14.63
N GLU A 172 9.07 -7.44 -14.00
CA GLU A 172 8.03 -8.08 -13.21
C GLU A 172 6.66 -7.72 -13.79
N MET A 173 5.75 -8.69 -13.86
CA MET A 173 4.39 -8.49 -14.35
C MET A 173 3.42 -9.40 -13.61
N GLN A 174 2.29 -8.85 -13.17
CA GLN A 174 1.21 -9.65 -12.64
C GLN A 174 0.29 -10.13 -13.78
N LEU A 175 0.21 -11.44 -13.98
CA LEU A 175 -0.56 -12.05 -15.07
C LEU A 175 -2.05 -12.18 -14.72
N TRP A 176 -2.35 -12.80 -13.56
CA TRP A 176 -3.70 -12.96 -13.01
C TRP A 176 -3.64 -13.08 -11.48
N LYS A 177 -4.77 -13.32 -10.86
CA LYS A 177 -4.84 -13.46 -9.40
C LYS A 177 -3.97 -14.61 -8.91
N GLY A 178 -2.98 -14.30 -8.09
CA GLY A 178 -2.05 -15.27 -7.52
C GLY A 178 -0.91 -15.69 -8.44
N ALA A 179 -0.80 -15.13 -9.66
CA ALA A 179 0.28 -15.45 -10.58
C ALA A 179 1.04 -14.20 -11.05
N SER A 180 2.35 -14.25 -10.97
CA SER A 180 3.25 -13.22 -11.50
C SER A 180 4.37 -13.86 -12.31
N LEU A 181 4.87 -13.13 -13.28
CA LEU A 181 6.06 -13.46 -14.05
C LEU A 181 7.17 -12.50 -13.65
N ARG A 182 8.33 -13.04 -13.33
CA ARG A 182 9.56 -12.27 -13.10
C ARG A 182 10.67 -12.85 -13.97
N MET A 183 11.32 -11.99 -14.73
CA MET A 183 12.54 -12.28 -15.48
C MET A 183 13.64 -11.36 -14.97
N GLN A 184 14.79 -11.91 -14.64
CA GLN A 184 15.92 -11.12 -14.15
C GLN A 184 17.23 -11.62 -14.75
N VAL A 185 18.20 -10.73 -14.86
CA VAL A 185 19.57 -10.99 -15.30
C VAL A 185 20.51 -10.56 -14.17
N SER A 186 21.49 -11.39 -13.85
CA SER A 186 22.52 -11.06 -12.87
C SER A 186 23.72 -10.46 -13.59
N LEU A 187 24.08 -9.24 -13.23
CA LEU A 187 25.23 -8.52 -13.77
C LEU A 187 26.25 -8.33 -12.64
N PRO A 188 27.36 -9.07 -12.65
CA PRO A 188 28.40 -8.92 -11.67
C PRO A 188 29.10 -7.57 -11.82
N ILE A 189 29.24 -6.83 -10.71
CA ILE A 189 29.95 -5.55 -10.66
C ILE A 189 31.35 -5.74 -10.10
N VAL A 190 31.44 -6.44 -8.97
CA VAL A 190 32.69 -6.72 -8.27
C VAL A 190 32.61 -8.13 -7.69
N SER A 191 33.67 -8.89 -7.86
CA SER A 191 33.81 -10.21 -7.25
C SER A 191 35.26 -10.43 -6.83
N ASN A 192 35.48 -11.15 -5.76
CA ASN A 192 36.82 -11.62 -5.38
C ASN A 192 37.14 -13.00 -6.00
N GLU A 193 36.35 -13.47 -6.91
CA GLU A 193 36.72 -14.59 -7.80
C GLU A 193 37.72 -14.12 -8.85
N ASP A 194 38.83 -14.87 -9.02
CA ASP A 194 39.84 -14.53 -10.01
C ASP A 194 39.24 -14.60 -11.42
N GLY A 195 39.13 -13.44 -11.98
CA GLY A 195 38.80 -12.96 -13.29
C GLY A 195 38.69 -13.92 -14.48
N LYS A 196 37.78 -14.86 -14.44
CA LYS A 196 37.28 -15.54 -15.65
C LYS A 196 35.78 -15.54 -15.61
N TRP A 197 35.25 -14.53 -16.22
CA TRP A 197 33.85 -14.49 -16.67
C TRP A 197 33.77 -14.99 -18.09
#